data_0316b303e4073def41cb9627bdd8fc76
#
_entry.id   0316b303e4073def41cb9627bdd8fc76
#
_cell.length_a   1.000
_cell.length_b   1.000
_cell.length_c   1.000
_cell.angle_alpha   90.00
_cell.angle_beta   90.00
_cell.angle_gamma   90.00
#
_symmetry.space_group_name_H-M   'P 1'
#
loop_
_entity.id
_entity.type
_entity.pdbx_description
1 polymer ?
#
loop_
_entity_poly.entity_id
_entity_poly.type
_entity_poly.pdbx_seq_one_letter_code
_entity_poly.pdbx_strand_id
1 'polypeptide(L)'
;TDIENAEVYILGFYIDMTSAKLHEVLDMLKKGRQERSAEILRRLKALGMDIPLEYVLSLGKEGFTGRNQIFRAMVNLGFARPDKRYGDFQRYLGKKGLAYVEHRGLSPEDAVRFVRDSGGVPVLAHPGTDIPFSFIEDLIGIGLEGIEAYHPTHSKETTKKWLKFTKSRGLIVTGGSDFHNVSPEEPLGLGSLPVPDSIVLELTQRWLKISSVQSTPSC
;
A
#
# COMPACT_ATOMS: atom_id res chain seq x y z
N THR A 1 -16.24 14.42 -5.28
CA THR A 1 -15.60 14.05 -3.99
C THR A 1 -14.18 13.66 -4.32
N ASP A 2 -13.26 14.56 -4.06
CA ASP A 2 -11.90 14.54 -4.58
C ASP A 2 -11.01 13.53 -3.82
N ILE A 3 -11.17 12.25 -4.16
CA ILE A 3 -10.16 11.22 -3.86
C ILE A 3 -9.15 11.16 -5.02
N GLU A 4 -9.34 11.96 -6.06
CA GLU A 4 -8.47 12.03 -7.24
C GLU A 4 -6.97 12.22 -6.92
N ASN A 5 -6.63 12.50 -5.66
CA ASN A 5 -5.26 12.79 -5.27
C ASN A 5 -4.65 11.90 -4.16
N ALA A 6 -5.39 11.00 -3.51
CA ALA A 6 -4.82 10.11 -2.50
C ALA A 6 -4.48 8.73 -3.11
N GLU A 7 -3.26 8.23 -2.90
CA GLU A 7 -2.95 6.82 -3.14
C GLU A 7 -3.57 6.01 -1.99
N VAL A 8 -4.52 5.14 -2.31
CA VAL A 8 -5.20 4.28 -1.35
C VAL A 8 -4.61 2.88 -1.45
N TYR A 9 -4.26 2.31 -0.31
CA TYR A 9 -3.70 0.97 -0.23
C TYR A 9 -4.62 0.06 0.59
N ILE A 10 -4.78 -1.19 0.13
CA ILE A 10 -5.54 -2.22 0.84
C ILE A 10 -4.57 -3.33 1.22
N LEU A 11 -4.51 -3.64 2.51
CA LEU A 11 -3.81 -4.81 3.04
C LEU A 11 -4.76 -6.00 3.01
N GLY A 12 -4.25 -7.14 2.56
CA GLY A 12 -4.98 -8.42 2.62
C GLY A 12 -4.34 -9.35 3.64
N PHE A 13 -5.05 -9.63 4.73
CA PHE A 13 -4.59 -10.60 5.73
C PHE A 13 -5.23 -11.96 5.48
N TYR A 14 -4.52 -13.04 5.79
CA TYR A 14 -5.00 -14.44 5.67
C TYR A 14 -5.47 -14.84 4.26
N ILE A 15 -4.90 -14.24 3.22
CA ILE A 15 -5.18 -14.63 1.84
C ILE A 15 -4.61 -16.03 1.59
N ASP A 16 -5.34 -16.86 0.86
CA ASP A 16 -4.85 -18.15 0.39
C ASP A 16 -3.71 -17.94 -0.62
N MET A 17 -2.48 -18.13 -0.17
CA MET A 17 -1.27 -17.98 -0.99
C MET A 17 -1.12 -19.05 -2.07
N THR A 18 -1.95 -20.10 -2.07
CA THR A 18 -1.95 -21.15 -3.10
C THR A 18 -2.93 -20.89 -4.24
N SER A 19 -3.76 -19.86 -4.11
CA SER A 19 -4.79 -19.50 -5.10
C SER A 19 -4.17 -19.11 -6.45
N ALA A 20 -4.51 -19.80 -7.51
CA ALA A 20 -4.11 -19.46 -8.87
C ALA A 20 -4.57 -18.05 -9.26
N LYS A 21 -5.80 -17.67 -8.87
CA LYS A 21 -6.34 -16.33 -9.11
C LYS A 21 -5.52 -15.23 -8.43
N LEU A 22 -4.98 -15.50 -7.23
CA LEU A 22 -4.06 -14.57 -6.55
C LEU A 22 -2.81 -14.36 -7.39
N HIS A 23 -2.18 -15.45 -7.84
CA HIS A 23 -0.96 -15.37 -8.64
C HIS A 23 -1.18 -14.62 -9.96
N GLU A 24 -2.28 -14.88 -10.67
CA GLU A 24 -2.63 -14.16 -11.92
C GLU A 24 -2.74 -12.64 -11.67
N VAL A 25 -3.42 -12.23 -10.59
CA VAL A 25 -3.57 -10.81 -10.26
C VAL A 25 -2.24 -10.19 -9.84
N LEU A 26 -1.43 -10.90 -9.04
CA LEU A 26 -0.10 -10.41 -8.64
C LEU A 26 0.83 -10.25 -9.86
N ASP A 27 0.79 -11.18 -10.81
CA ASP A 27 1.58 -11.10 -12.04
C ASP A 27 1.13 -9.93 -12.92
N MET A 28 -0.19 -9.71 -13.05
CA MET A 28 -0.73 -8.54 -13.74
C MET A 28 -0.26 -7.23 -13.10
N LEU A 29 -0.32 -7.13 -11.77
CA LEU A 29 0.13 -5.95 -11.02
C LEU A 29 1.65 -5.74 -11.15
N LYS A 30 2.43 -6.83 -11.11
CA LYS A 30 3.89 -6.80 -11.31
C LYS A 30 4.23 -6.26 -12.70
N LYS A 31 3.57 -6.77 -13.75
CA LYS A 31 3.75 -6.30 -15.13
C LYS A 31 3.40 -4.82 -15.27
N GLY A 32 2.26 -4.37 -14.75
CA GLY A 32 1.86 -2.97 -14.77
C GLY A 32 2.85 -2.04 -14.05
N ARG A 33 3.45 -2.50 -12.95
CA ARG A 33 4.52 -1.76 -12.25
C ARG A 33 5.80 -1.67 -13.08
N GLN A 34 6.18 -2.73 -13.78
CA GLN A 34 7.36 -2.72 -14.66
C GLN A 34 7.15 -1.76 -15.85
N GLU A 35 5.99 -1.80 -16.50
CA GLU A 35 5.62 -0.89 -17.58
C GLU A 35 5.65 0.58 -17.12
N ARG A 36 5.06 0.86 -15.95
CA ARG A 36 5.12 2.19 -15.33
C ARG A 36 6.55 2.63 -15.07
N SER A 37 7.39 1.75 -14.52
CA SER A 37 8.79 2.06 -14.23
C SER A 37 9.59 2.35 -15.50
N ALA A 38 9.37 1.57 -16.56
CA ALA A 38 9.99 1.84 -17.86
C ALA A 38 9.61 3.22 -18.41
N GLU A 39 8.34 3.61 -18.30
CA GLU A 39 7.89 4.94 -18.73
C GLU A 39 8.48 6.07 -17.86
N ILE A 40 8.58 5.88 -16.54
CA ILE A 40 9.26 6.82 -15.65
C ILE A 40 10.73 6.99 -16.08
N LEU A 41 11.43 5.89 -16.32
CA LEU A 41 12.84 5.91 -16.75
C LEU A 41 13.01 6.60 -18.11
N ARG A 42 12.07 6.39 -19.06
CA ARG A 42 12.06 7.10 -20.34
C ARG A 42 11.95 8.63 -20.13
N ARG A 43 11.09 9.08 -19.22
CA ARG A 43 10.96 10.51 -18.88
C ARG A 43 12.20 11.06 -18.19
N LEU A 44 12.81 10.31 -17.27
CA LEU A 44 14.05 10.67 -16.62
C LEU A 44 15.20 10.79 -17.62
N LYS A 45 15.27 9.87 -18.61
CA LYS A 45 16.25 9.93 -19.69
C LYS A 45 16.11 11.20 -20.52
N ALA A 46 14.91 11.64 -20.82
CA ALA A 46 14.65 12.91 -21.51
C ALA A 46 15.10 14.15 -20.69
N LEU A 47 15.23 13.98 -19.36
CA LEU A 47 15.79 15.00 -18.45
C LEU A 47 17.31 14.87 -18.24
N GLY A 48 17.99 14.01 -19.01
CA GLY A 48 19.43 13.79 -18.93
C GLY A 48 19.87 12.72 -17.90
N MET A 49 18.92 11.99 -17.31
CA MET A 49 19.19 10.94 -16.31
C MET A 49 18.98 9.55 -16.95
N ASP A 50 20.04 9.00 -17.56
CA ASP A 50 19.99 7.68 -18.20
C ASP A 50 20.24 6.58 -17.16
N ILE A 51 19.15 5.91 -16.74
CA ILE A 51 19.15 4.87 -15.71
C ILE A 51 18.64 3.57 -16.35
N PRO A 52 19.49 2.51 -16.42
CA PRO A 52 19.07 1.21 -16.96
C PRO A 52 17.97 0.56 -16.11
N LEU A 53 16.95 0.00 -16.77
CA LEU A 53 15.87 -0.71 -16.06
C LEU A 53 16.40 -1.91 -15.27
N GLU A 54 17.37 -2.64 -15.82
CA GLU A 54 18.01 -3.79 -15.17
C GLU A 54 18.67 -3.40 -13.85
N TYR A 55 19.26 -2.20 -13.79
CA TYR A 55 19.84 -1.69 -12.55
C TYR A 55 18.74 -1.41 -11.51
N VAL A 56 17.62 -0.82 -11.91
CA VAL A 56 16.48 -0.60 -10.99
C VAL A 56 15.90 -1.93 -10.50
N LEU A 57 15.76 -2.93 -11.38
CA LEU A 57 15.29 -4.26 -11.02
C LEU A 57 16.23 -4.96 -10.03
N SER A 58 17.55 -4.78 -10.15
CA SER A 58 18.54 -5.34 -9.23
C SER A 58 18.48 -4.75 -7.81
N LEU A 59 17.89 -3.57 -7.67
CA LEU A 59 17.68 -2.92 -6.36
C LEU A 59 16.40 -3.39 -5.66
N GLY A 60 15.51 -4.09 -6.36
CA GLY A 60 14.28 -4.68 -5.83
C GLY A 60 14.46 -6.15 -5.46
N LYS A 61 13.60 -6.67 -4.59
CA LYS A 61 13.50 -8.12 -4.35
C LYS A 61 12.63 -8.75 -5.44
N GLU A 62 13.04 -9.92 -5.96
CA GLU A 62 12.28 -10.71 -6.95
C GLU A 62 11.82 -9.93 -8.19
N GLY A 63 12.63 -8.95 -8.64
CA GLY A 63 12.30 -8.10 -9.79
C GLY A 63 11.18 -7.09 -9.52
N PHE A 64 10.88 -6.84 -8.24
CA PHE A 64 9.94 -5.80 -7.87
C PHE A 64 10.51 -4.42 -8.17
N THR A 65 9.73 -3.54 -8.80
CA THR A 65 10.14 -2.19 -9.15
C THR A 65 9.05 -1.16 -8.81
N GLY A 66 9.48 0.03 -8.47
CA GLY A 66 8.61 1.14 -8.16
C GLY A 66 9.40 2.45 -7.98
N ARG A 67 8.71 3.52 -7.63
CA ARG A 67 9.33 4.85 -7.46
C ARG A 67 10.48 4.85 -6.44
N ASN A 68 10.39 4.05 -5.38
CA ASN A 68 11.44 3.95 -4.36
C ASN A 68 12.73 3.35 -4.92
N GLN A 69 12.64 2.27 -5.72
CA GLN A 69 13.79 1.66 -6.36
C GLN A 69 14.40 2.59 -7.41
N ILE A 70 13.55 3.29 -8.20
CA ILE A 70 14.01 4.30 -9.16
C ILE A 70 14.73 5.43 -8.44
N PHE A 71 14.18 5.95 -7.35
CA PHE A 71 14.81 7.01 -6.58
C PHE A 71 16.15 6.57 -5.98
N ARG A 72 16.21 5.34 -5.46
CA ARG A 72 17.47 4.75 -4.98
C ARG A 72 18.51 4.65 -6.09
N ALA A 73 18.10 4.26 -7.31
CA ALA A 73 18.98 4.27 -8.47
C ALA A 73 19.47 5.68 -8.81
N MET A 74 18.58 6.68 -8.78
CA MET A 74 18.95 8.09 -9.00
C MET A 74 19.99 8.56 -7.99
N VAL A 75 19.81 8.24 -6.71
CA VAL A 75 20.78 8.61 -5.64
C VAL A 75 22.12 7.92 -5.86
N ASN A 76 22.11 6.60 -6.10
CA ASN A 76 23.33 5.81 -6.28
C ASN A 76 24.15 6.25 -7.50
N LEU A 77 23.49 6.77 -8.55
CA LEU A 77 24.13 7.27 -9.77
C LEU A 77 24.43 8.78 -9.73
N GLY A 78 24.17 9.43 -8.59
CA GLY A 78 24.48 10.85 -8.41
C GLY A 78 23.49 11.82 -9.07
N PHE A 79 22.34 11.35 -9.56
CA PHE A 79 21.31 12.20 -10.17
C PHE A 79 20.38 12.86 -9.15
N ALA A 80 20.34 12.39 -7.92
CA ALA A 80 19.48 12.91 -6.86
C ALA A 80 20.15 12.84 -5.49
N ARG A 81 19.73 13.71 -4.59
CA ARG A 81 20.13 13.69 -3.18
C ARG A 81 19.20 12.76 -2.37
N PRO A 82 19.68 12.13 -1.28
CA PRO A 82 18.91 11.14 -0.53
C PRO A 82 17.71 11.69 0.27
N ASP A 83 17.37 12.97 0.13
CA ASP A 83 16.21 13.58 0.79
C ASP A 83 14.89 13.19 0.09
N LYS A 84 14.09 12.36 0.75
CA LYS A 84 12.82 11.87 0.19
C LYS A 84 11.63 12.80 0.41
N ARG A 85 11.60 13.61 1.45
CA ARG A 85 10.35 14.25 1.90
C ARG A 85 9.94 15.45 1.08
N TYR A 86 10.88 16.32 0.71
CA TYR A 86 10.58 17.60 0.06
C TYR A 86 11.58 17.96 -1.06
N GLY A 87 12.51 17.04 -1.34
CA GLY A 87 13.60 17.27 -2.27
C GLY A 87 13.36 16.65 -3.64
N ASP A 88 14.40 16.00 -4.14
CA ASP A 88 14.45 15.47 -5.51
C ASP A 88 13.42 14.37 -5.75
N PHE A 89 13.01 13.59 -4.71
CA PHE A 89 11.95 12.59 -4.88
C PHE A 89 10.63 13.25 -5.32
N GLN A 90 10.18 14.30 -4.62
CA GLN A 90 8.94 14.98 -4.98
C GLN A 90 9.05 15.70 -6.31
N ARG A 91 10.23 16.31 -6.58
CA ARG A 91 10.50 17.02 -7.83
C ARG A 91 10.38 16.14 -9.07
N TYR A 92 10.86 14.91 -9.00
CA TYR A 92 10.90 14.01 -10.16
C TYR A 92 9.81 12.93 -10.15
N LEU A 93 9.53 12.32 -9.01
CA LEU A 93 8.70 11.12 -8.88
C LEU A 93 7.41 11.31 -8.08
N GLY A 94 7.25 12.46 -7.41
CA GLY A 94 5.99 12.82 -6.72
C GLY A 94 4.85 13.03 -7.71
N LYS A 95 3.60 13.12 -7.24
CA LYS A 95 2.39 13.24 -8.09
C LYS A 95 2.42 14.38 -9.12
N LYS A 96 3.11 15.48 -8.80
CA LYS A 96 3.32 16.62 -9.71
C LYS A 96 4.75 16.65 -10.27
N GLY A 97 5.49 15.56 -10.11
CA GLY A 97 6.90 15.47 -10.50
C GLY A 97 7.08 15.33 -12.01
N LEU A 98 8.26 15.77 -12.47
CA LEU A 98 8.59 15.86 -13.90
C LEU A 98 8.55 14.51 -14.65
N ALA A 99 8.83 13.42 -13.94
CA ALA A 99 8.78 12.06 -14.49
C ALA A 99 7.64 11.22 -13.90
N TYR A 100 6.66 11.83 -13.21
CA TYR A 100 5.55 11.11 -12.64
C TYR A 100 4.71 10.41 -13.73
N VAL A 101 4.41 9.15 -13.50
CA VAL A 101 3.47 8.35 -14.29
C VAL A 101 2.41 7.82 -13.32
N GLU A 102 1.15 7.94 -13.70
CA GLU A 102 0.05 7.47 -12.88
C GLU A 102 0.11 5.96 -12.68
N HIS A 103 -0.28 5.52 -11.49
CA HIS A 103 -0.34 4.08 -11.19
C HIS A 103 -1.65 3.51 -11.75
N ARG A 104 -1.52 2.50 -12.60
CA ARG A 104 -2.65 1.68 -13.05
C ARG A 104 -2.60 0.36 -12.29
N GLY A 105 -3.29 0.31 -11.18
CA GLY A 105 -3.47 -0.89 -10.35
C GLY A 105 -4.95 -1.25 -10.25
N LEU A 106 -5.29 -2.12 -9.31
CA LEU A 106 -6.67 -2.32 -8.91
C LEU A 106 -7.23 -1.02 -8.30
N SER A 107 -8.49 -0.73 -8.55
CA SER A 107 -9.20 0.27 -7.77
C SER A 107 -9.26 -0.19 -6.30
N PRO A 108 -9.39 0.72 -5.33
CA PRO A 108 -9.55 0.32 -3.92
C PRO A 108 -10.73 -0.64 -3.72
N GLU A 109 -11.83 -0.42 -4.45
CA GLU A 109 -13.02 -1.26 -4.45
C GLU A 109 -12.72 -2.68 -4.97
N ASP A 110 -12.01 -2.76 -6.09
CA ASP A 110 -11.62 -4.05 -6.67
C ASP A 110 -10.61 -4.77 -5.79
N ALA A 111 -9.71 -4.05 -5.13
CA ALA A 111 -8.77 -4.62 -4.17
C ALA A 111 -9.51 -5.21 -2.95
N VAL A 112 -10.52 -4.51 -2.39
CA VAL A 112 -11.34 -5.03 -1.29
C VAL A 112 -12.08 -6.30 -1.72
N ARG A 113 -12.76 -6.28 -2.89
CA ARG A 113 -13.45 -7.47 -3.42
C ARG A 113 -12.48 -8.62 -3.63
N PHE A 114 -11.33 -8.35 -4.24
CA PHE A 114 -10.33 -9.37 -4.52
C PHE A 114 -9.80 -10.05 -3.24
N VAL A 115 -9.47 -9.28 -2.21
CA VAL A 115 -9.01 -9.83 -0.92
C VAL A 115 -10.11 -10.70 -0.30
N ARG A 116 -11.36 -10.25 -0.31
CA ARG A 116 -12.50 -11.04 0.20
C ARG A 116 -12.72 -12.34 -0.58
N ASP A 117 -12.74 -12.25 -1.92
CA ASP A 117 -12.93 -13.42 -2.79
C ASP A 117 -11.80 -14.44 -2.64
N SER A 118 -10.64 -13.98 -2.20
CA SER A 118 -9.47 -14.82 -1.86
C SER A 118 -9.49 -15.33 -0.41
N GLY A 119 -10.61 -15.22 0.29
CA GLY A 119 -10.77 -15.69 1.68
C GLY A 119 -10.08 -14.84 2.74
N GLY A 120 -9.55 -13.69 2.35
CA GLY A 120 -8.79 -12.81 3.23
C GLY A 120 -9.62 -11.73 3.91
N VAL A 121 -8.96 -10.98 4.79
CA VAL A 121 -9.52 -9.83 5.52
C VAL A 121 -8.94 -8.55 4.93
N PRO A 122 -9.73 -7.72 4.21
CA PRO A 122 -9.26 -6.46 3.65
C PRO A 122 -9.23 -5.36 4.71
N VAL A 123 -8.10 -4.65 4.78
CA VAL A 123 -7.86 -3.56 5.73
C VAL A 123 -7.33 -2.36 4.98
N LEU A 124 -7.90 -1.18 5.23
CA LEU A 124 -7.41 0.09 4.68
C LEU A 124 -6.09 0.47 5.36
N ALA A 125 -5.02 0.58 4.58
CA ALA A 125 -3.71 0.96 5.07
C ALA A 125 -3.63 2.46 5.37
N HIS A 126 -3.02 2.84 6.49
CA HIS A 126 -2.60 4.19 6.89
C HIS A 126 -3.38 5.36 6.23
N PRO A 127 -4.70 5.49 6.40
CA PRO A 127 -5.52 6.46 5.67
C PRO A 127 -5.18 7.94 5.95
N GLY A 128 -4.30 8.24 6.89
CA GLY A 128 -3.92 9.63 7.22
C GLY A 128 -5.11 10.49 7.64
N THR A 129 -5.17 11.73 7.14
CA THR A 129 -6.26 12.68 7.40
C THR A 129 -7.11 12.97 6.17
N ASP A 130 -6.62 12.61 4.98
CA ASP A 130 -7.10 13.14 3.70
C ASP A 130 -8.17 12.27 3.03
N ILE A 131 -8.37 11.05 3.54
CA ILE A 131 -9.40 10.14 3.02
C ILE A 131 -10.75 10.50 3.65
N PRO A 132 -11.77 10.84 2.83
CA PRO A 132 -13.11 11.16 3.32
C PRO A 132 -13.79 9.94 3.97
N PHE A 133 -14.55 10.17 5.03
CA PHE A 133 -15.31 9.10 5.67
C PHE A 133 -16.33 8.46 4.72
N SER A 134 -16.97 9.23 3.83
CA SER A 134 -17.92 8.70 2.84
C SER A 134 -17.29 7.62 1.96
N PHE A 135 -16.07 7.84 1.50
CA PHE A 135 -15.34 6.83 0.72
C PHE A 135 -15.07 5.55 1.51
N ILE A 136 -14.72 5.69 2.79
CA ILE A 136 -14.50 4.51 3.65
C ILE A 136 -15.82 3.78 3.90
N GLU A 137 -16.94 4.49 4.04
CA GLU A 137 -18.27 3.88 4.14
C GLU A 137 -18.64 3.09 2.87
N ASP A 138 -18.29 3.59 1.69
CA ASP A 138 -18.46 2.85 0.43
C ASP A 138 -17.62 1.56 0.42
N LEU A 139 -16.37 1.63 0.87
CA LEU A 139 -15.52 0.43 1.02
C LEU A 139 -16.06 -0.55 2.06
N ILE A 140 -16.63 -0.07 3.17
CA ILE A 140 -17.30 -0.92 4.17
C ILE A 140 -18.50 -1.63 3.53
N GLY A 141 -19.29 -0.91 2.71
CA GLY A 141 -20.43 -1.47 1.99
C GLY A 141 -20.09 -2.64 1.07
N ILE A 142 -18.86 -2.69 0.56
CA ILE A 142 -18.34 -3.78 -0.29
C ILE A 142 -17.47 -4.78 0.48
N GLY A 143 -17.27 -4.56 1.80
CA GLY A 143 -16.68 -5.52 2.73
C GLY A 143 -15.29 -5.22 3.21
N LEU A 144 -14.90 -3.96 3.31
CA LEU A 144 -13.75 -3.56 4.10
C LEU A 144 -13.97 -3.95 5.57
N GLU A 145 -13.00 -4.61 6.18
CA GLU A 145 -13.14 -5.19 7.52
C GLU A 145 -12.32 -4.45 8.59
N GLY A 146 -11.37 -3.61 8.18
CA GLY A 146 -10.52 -2.91 9.16
C GLY A 146 -9.80 -1.69 8.63
N ILE A 147 -9.13 -0.98 9.55
CA ILE A 147 -8.29 0.19 9.29
C ILE A 147 -6.98 0.08 10.06
N GLU A 148 -5.88 0.37 9.39
CA GLU A 148 -4.58 0.51 10.02
C GLU A 148 -4.51 1.86 10.76
N ALA A 149 -4.86 1.85 12.04
CA ALA A 149 -4.89 3.05 12.87
C ALA A 149 -3.53 3.40 13.48
N TYR A 150 -2.73 2.38 13.82
CA TYR A 150 -1.39 2.57 14.36
C TYR A 150 -0.38 2.60 13.23
N HIS A 151 0.15 3.80 12.94
CA HIS A 151 1.12 4.00 11.87
C HIS A 151 2.09 5.14 12.23
N PRO A 152 3.38 5.10 11.81
CA PRO A 152 4.37 6.12 12.18
C PRO A 152 4.03 7.54 11.76
N THR A 153 3.30 7.70 10.66
CA THR A 153 2.89 9.03 10.15
C THR A 153 1.62 9.56 10.79
N HIS A 154 0.91 8.74 11.58
CA HIS A 154 -0.29 9.19 12.28
C HIS A 154 0.07 9.93 13.56
N SER A 155 -0.46 11.14 13.72
CA SER A 155 -0.43 11.82 15.01
C SER A 155 -1.31 11.07 16.03
N LYS A 156 -1.14 11.40 17.32
CA LYS A 156 -2.00 10.84 18.37
C LYS A 156 -3.48 11.14 18.11
N GLU A 157 -3.79 12.29 17.56
CA GLU A 157 -5.14 12.74 17.20
C GLU A 157 -5.68 11.91 16.02
N THR A 158 -4.86 11.69 15.00
CA THR A 158 -5.21 10.84 13.84
C THR A 158 -5.47 9.40 14.29
N THR A 159 -4.60 8.83 15.12
CA THR A 159 -4.82 7.50 15.69
C THR A 159 -6.13 7.43 16.47
N LYS A 160 -6.41 8.40 17.38
CA LYS A 160 -7.67 8.46 18.13
C LYS A 160 -8.90 8.59 17.22
N LYS A 161 -8.80 9.38 16.15
CA LYS A 161 -9.86 9.53 15.13
C LYS A 161 -10.22 8.17 14.56
N TRP A 162 -9.20 7.40 14.11
CA TRP A 162 -9.43 6.09 13.50
C TRP A 162 -9.89 5.03 14.50
N LEU A 163 -9.37 5.02 15.72
CA LEU A 163 -9.87 4.13 16.78
C LEU A 163 -11.34 4.37 17.11
N LYS A 164 -11.77 5.64 17.16
CA LYS A 164 -13.19 5.99 17.39
C LYS A 164 -14.07 5.56 16.21
N PHE A 165 -13.61 5.79 14.99
CA PHE A 165 -14.34 5.44 13.79
C PHE A 165 -14.51 3.91 13.66
N THR A 166 -13.42 3.15 13.78
CA THR A 166 -13.45 1.67 13.71
C THR A 166 -14.39 1.08 14.75
N LYS A 167 -14.31 1.57 16.00
CA LYS A 167 -15.22 1.13 17.05
C LYS A 167 -16.69 1.39 16.73
N SER A 168 -17.01 2.55 16.12
CA SER A 168 -18.40 2.91 15.79
C SER A 168 -18.97 2.08 14.63
N ARG A 169 -18.12 1.45 13.81
CA ARG A 169 -18.49 0.64 12.65
C ARG A 169 -18.25 -0.86 12.83
N GLY A 170 -17.77 -1.29 14.01
CA GLY A 170 -17.44 -2.69 14.25
C GLY A 170 -16.29 -3.20 13.37
N LEU A 171 -15.42 -2.30 12.91
CA LEU A 171 -14.23 -2.65 12.15
C LEU A 171 -13.11 -3.08 13.08
N ILE A 172 -12.21 -3.93 12.59
CA ILE A 172 -10.96 -4.24 13.30
C ILE A 172 -9.94 -3.12 13.14
N VAL A 173 -9.03 -3.06 14.10
CA VAL A 173 -7.88 -2.15 14.07
C VAL A 173 -6.64 -2.95 13.74
N THR A 174 -5.74 -2.37 12.94
CA THR A 174 -4.39 -2.90 12.74
C THR A 174 -3.34 -1.82 12.89
N GLY A 175 -2.07 -2.20 12.77
CA GLY A 175 -0.96 -1.28 12.77
C GLY A 175 0.33 -1.91 12.28
N GLY A 176 1.26 -1.06 11.86
CA GLY A 176 2.56 -1.47 11.37
C GLY A 176 3.53 -0.30 11.24
N SER A 177 4.83 -0.60 11.18
CA SER A 177 5.89 0.40 11.03
C SER A 177 6.07 0.91 9.62
N ASP A 178 5.38 0.31 8.64
CA ASP A 178 5.55 0.58 7.20
C ASP A 178 7.02 0.51 6.75
N PHE A 179 7.75 -0.46 7.31
CA PHE A 179 9.18 -0.60 7.10
C PHE A 179 9.51 -1.07 5.68
N HIS A 180 10.30 -0.29 4.95
CA HIS A 180 10.67 -0.56 3.56
C HIS A 180 12.15 -0.90 3.35
N ASN A 181 12.99 -0.76 4.38
CA ASN A 181 14.44 -0.94 4.30
C ASN A 181 15.09 -0.13 3.15
N VAL A 182 14.64 1.09 2.95
CA VAL A 182 15.07 1.92 1.81
C VAL A 182 16.18 2.90 2.19
N SER A 183 16.30 3.24 3.48
CA SER A 183 17.27 4.19 4.01
C SER A 183 17.67 3.83 5.45
N PRO A 184 18.95 4.03 5.84
CA PRO A 184 19.36 3.95 7.25
C PRO A 184 18.61 4.95 8.15
N GLU A 185 17.99 5.97 7.56
CA GLU A 185 17.25 7.03 8.23
C GLU A 185 15.75 6.71 8.36
N GLU A 186 15.30 5.51 7.98
CA GLU A 186 13.93 5.09 8.26
C GLU A 186 13.68 5.14 9.76
N PRO A 187 12.69 5.94 10.22
CA PRO A 187 12.58 6.29 11.65
C PRO A 187 12.21 5.10 12.52
N LEU A 188 11.68 4.03 11.93
CA LEU A 188 11.23 2.85 12.66
C LEU A 188 11.62 1.57 11.91
N GLY A 189 12.35 0.69 12.58
CA GLY A 189 12.64 -0.67 12.10
C GLY A 189 11.40 -1.58 12.14
N LEU A 190 11.55 -2.78 11.63
CA LEU A 190 10.52 -3.81 11.70
C LEU A 190 10.14 -4.10 13.15
N GLY A 191 8.84 -4.09 13.47
CA GLY A 191 8.32 -4.38 14.81
C GLY A 191 8.55 -3.28 15.86
N SER A 192 9.07 -2.12 15.49
CA SER A 192 9.38 -1.04 16.44
C SER A 192 8.17 -0.18 16.83
N LEU A 193 7.06 -0.26 16.09
CA LEU A 193 5.83 0.43 16.46
C LEU A 193 5.06 -0.40 17.51
N PRO A 194 4.80 0.13 18.71
CA PRO A 194 3.99 -0.57 19.71
C PRO A 194 2.53 -0.67 19.24
N VAL A 195 2.06 -1.88 19.03
CA VAL A 195 0.69 -2.20 18.64
C VAL A 195 0.12 -3.18 19.65
N PRO A 196 -1.15 -3.04 20.11
CA PRO A 196 -1.73 -3.98 21.07
C PRO A 196 -1.76 -5.42 20.56
N ASP A 197 -1.32 -6.38 21.35
CA ASP A 197 -1.32 -7.82 20.98
C ASP A 197 -2.72 -8.36 20.68
N SER A 198 -3.78 -7.76 21.26
CA SER A 198 -5.17 -8.13 20.99
C SER A 198 -5.55 -8.04 19.50
N ILE A 199 -4.86 -7.21 18.73
CA ILE A 199 -5.11 -7.03 17.30
C ILE A 199 -4.99 -8.35 16.53
N VAL A 200 -3.99 -9.18 16.85
CA VAL A 200 -3.80 -10.46 16.20
C VAL A 200 -5.00 -11.38 16.45
N LEU A 201 -5.49 -11.40 17.69
CA LEU A 201 -6.66 -12.19 18.07
C LEU A 201 -7.94 -11.71 17.36
N GLU A 202 -8.19 -10.40 17.36
CA GLU A 202 -9.34 -9.80 16.68
C GLU A 202 -9.31 -10.07 15.17
N LEU A 203 -8.15 -9.95 14.54
CA LEU A 203 -7.94 -10.23 13.13
C LEU A 203 -8.21 -11.71 12.80
N THR A 204 -7.70 -12.64 13.64
CA THR A 204 -7.93 -14.07 13.49
C THR A 204 -9.43 -14.42 13.65
N GLN A 205 -10.09 -13.86 14.64
CA GLN A 205 -11.54 -14.08 14.85
C GLN A 205 -12.36 -13.54 13.66
N ARG A 206 -11.99 -12.41 13.10
CA ARG A 206 -12.64 -11.83 11.91
C ARG A 206 -12.48 -12.77 10.71
N TRP A 207 -11.27 -13.24 10.48
CA TRP A 207 -11.01 -14.19 9.40
C TRP A 207 -11.81 -15.49 9.54
N LEU A 208 -11.85 -16.11 10.72
CA LEU A 208 -12.64 -17.31 10.98
C LEU A 208 -14.14 -17.09 10.69
N LYS A 209 -14.67 -15.93 11.06
CA LYS A 209 -16.06 -15.55 10.76
C LYS A 209 -16.32 -15.44 9.26
N ILE A 210 -15.43 -14.81 8.49
CA ILE A 210 -15.54 -14.67 7.04
C ILE A 210 -15.48 -16.06 6.38
N SER A 211 -14.51 -16.88 6.74
CA SER A 211 -14.31 -18.23 6.18
C SER A 211 -15.51 -19.15 6.44
N SER A 212 -16.15 -19.06 7.62
CA SER A 212 -17.33 -19.87 7.94
C SER A 212 -18.55 -19.54 7.08
N VAL A 213 -18.69 -18.26 6.67
CA VAL A 213 -19.80 -17.83 5.80
C VAL A 213 -19.60 -18.29 4.35
N GLN A 214 -18.35 -18.32 3.87
CA GLN A 214 -18.03 -18.77 2.50
C GLN A 214 -18.11 -20.29 2.33
N SER A 215 -18.00 -21.04 3.42
CA SER A 215 -18.06 -22.52 3.41
C SER A 215 -19.48 -23.09 3.41
N THR A 216 -20.52 -22.24 3.47
CA THR A 216 -21.92 -22.69 3.43
C THR A 216 -22.34 -22.77 1.96
N PRO A 217 -22.60 -23.98 1.39
CA PRO A 217 -23.08 -24.08 0.02
C PRO A 217 -24.40 -23.35 -0.11
N SER A 218 -24.53 -22.52 -1.16
CA SER A 218 -25.84 -21.99 -1.55
C SER A 218 -26.75 -23.17 -1.91
N CYS A 219 -27.78 -23.41 -1.10
CA CYS A 219 -28.84 -24.37 -1.42
C CYS A 219 -29.65 -23.89 -2.61
#